data_9133362fd00c63ebc63f960a5f9937ff
#
_entry.id   9133362fd00c63ebc63f960a5f9937ff
#
_cell.length_a   1.000
_cell.length_b   1.000
_cell.length_c   1.000
_cell.angle_alpha   90.00
_cell.angle_beta   90.00
_cell.angle_gamma   90.00
#
_symmetry.space_group_name_H-M   'P 1'
#
loop_
_entity.id
_entity.type
_entity.pdbx_description
1 polymer ?
#
loop_
_entity_poly.entity_id
_entity_poly.type
_entity_poly.pdbx_seq_one_letter_code
_entity_poly.pdbx_strand_id
1 'polypeptide(L)'
;MAKDKRPNIRGLIARRFYTFFIIILAIFMYLLFSLYKVVVLNGPKFRSEAMSTYVKKRKIESTRGNIYSDDGSLLSTTLPKYRLGIDPSVYNTNKEAKILYEKHINELAAALSNFYKDRTADEYKEKIEAAKRSNKSYLLINNRLLDFQEKKKILSFPLFANAKSANVSGVVFDKINVRYAPFGQMAYRTVGYLKDLREKGKVGIENSFDKELRGKFGEGMFEKMDKNTWRPEPGDEPVLPIAGLDLHSTLDINIQEIVETALFNGMKKFQGRYAVAIVMETSTGKIKALSNIAQNANSPTGYSETYNYALLESRDPGSVFKIASLMAVIEEKGYPLTKMVNTGNGQFKYYTGTMTDSHPLGTVSMERVVASSSNVGTMKLVQEAFGTS
;
A
#
# COMPACT_ATOMS: atom_id res chain seq x y z
N MET A 1 53.08 83.69 -47.66
CA MET A 1 52.63 83.67 -46.25
C MET A 1 51.68 82.45 -46.12
N ALA A 2 52.15 81.34 -45.60
CA ALA A 2 51.32 80.16 -45.34
C ALA A 2 50.69 80.34 -43.91
N LYS A 3 49.33 80.33 -43.83
CA LYS A 3 48.61 80.40 -42.57
C LYS A 3 48.75 78.99 -41.90
N ASP A 4 49.53 78.99 -40.83
CA ASP A 4 49.63 77.84 -39.89
C ASP A 4 48.27 77.57 -39.27
N LYS A 5 47.53 76.52 -39.80
CA LYS A 5 46.25 76.05 -39.23
C LYS A 5 46.56 75.13 -38.06
N ARG A 6 46.82 75.71 -36.87
CA ARG A 6 46.87 74.90 -35.64
C ARG A 6 45.53 74.13 -35.49
N PRO A 7 45.52 72.78 -35.34
CA PRO A 7 44.32 72.06 -35.15
C PRO A 7 43.61 72.51 -33.86
N ASN A 8 42.28 72.72 -33.97
CA ASN A 8 41.48 73.12 -32.80
C ASN A 8 41.34 71.90 -31.84
N ILE A 9 42.34 71.74 -30.98
CA ILE A 9 42.48 70.63 -30.03
C ILE A 9 41.20 70.50 -29.14
N ARG A 10 40.64 71.65 -28.69
CA ARG A 10 39.42 71.69 -27.87
C ARG A 10 38.21 71.07 -28.63
N GLY A 11 38.03 71.35 -29.90
CA GLY A 11 36.98 70.81 -30.73
C GLY A 11 37.13 69.29 -30.98
N LEU A 12 38.37 68.79 -31.11
CA LEU A 12 38.69 67.39 -31.22
C LEU A 12 38.38 66.60 -29.93
N ILE A 13 38.78 67.19 -28.80
CA ILE A 13 38.49 66.58 -27.46
C ILE A 13 36.97 66.56 -27.20
N ALA A 14 36.27 67.68 -27.45
CA ALA A 14 34.84 67.75 -27.28
C ALA A 14 34.11 66.72 -28.17
N ARG A 15 34.54 66.60 -29.47
CA ARG A 15 33.93 65.59 -30.38
C ARG A 15 34.12 64.16 -29.94
N ARG A 16 35.30 63.79 -29.43
CA ARG A 16 35.59 62.50 -28.84
C ARG A 16 34.76 62.24 -27.57
N PHE A 17 34.65 63.25 -26.70
CA PHE A 17 33.84 63.17 -25.50
C PHE A 17 32.35 62.93 -25.82
N TYR A 18 31.78 63.69 -26.73
CA TYR A 18 30.37 63.46 -27.16
C TYR A 18 30.18 62.12 -27.85
N THR A 19 31.14 61.66 -28.64
CA THR A 19 31.06 60.32 -29.22
C THR A 19 31.05 59.24 -28.15
N PHE A 20 31.92 59.33 -27.18
CA PHE A 20 31.93 58.41 -26.03
C PHE A 20 30.61 58.48 -25.23
N PHE A 21 30.14 59.71 -24.97
CA PHE A 21 28.89 59.90 -24.23
C PHE A 21 27.69 59.29 -24.98
N ILE A 22 27.61 59.47 -26.28
CA ILE A 22 26.53 58.87 -27.11
C ILE A 22 26.61 57.34 -27.08
N ILE A 23 27.79 56.78 -27.16
CA ILE A 23 27.97 55.31 -27.04
C ILE A 23 27.49 54.80 -25.69
N ILE A 24 27.89 55.43 -24.60
CA ILE A 24 27.46 55.08 -23.24
C ILE A 24 25.93 55.23 -23.10
N LEU A 25 25.36 56.32 -23.62
CA LEU A 25 23.92 56.53 -23.61
C LEU A 25 23.17 55.48 -24.41
N ALA A 26 23.69 55.08 -25.57
CA ALA A 26 23.12 54.03 -26.38
C ALA A 26 23.14 52.65 -25.69
N ILE A 27 24.28 52.33 -24.99
CA ILE A 27 24.37 51.11 -24.19
C ILE A 27 23.36 51.14 -23.02
N PHE A 28 23.26 52.29 -22.34
CA PHE A 28 22.29 52.45 -21.26
C PHE A 28 20.84 52.27 -21.72
N MET A 29 20.48 52.91 -22.85
CA MET A 29 19.15 52.74 -23.43
C MET A 29 18.86 51.29 -23.87
N TYR A 30 19.88 50.58 -24.42
CA TYR A 30 19.78 49.19 -24.75
C TYR A 30 19.55 48.33 -23.50
N LEU A 31 20.25 48.59 -22.41
CA LEU A 31 20.07 47.88 -21.12
C LEU A 31 18.65 48.11 -20.57
N LEU A 32 18.18 49.36 -20.57
CA LEU A 32 16.80 49.69 -20.16
C LEU A 32 15.76 49.00 -21.01
N PHE A 33 15.94 48.97 -22.31
CA PHE A 33 15.05 48.27 -23.23
C PHE A 33 15.10 46.77 -23.00
N SER A 34 16.27 46.20 -22.79
CA SER A 34 16.43 44.76 -22.44
C SER A 34 15.75 44.41 -21.12
N LEU A 35 15.90 45.26 -20.11
CA LEU A 35 15.25 45.11 -18.82
C LEU A 35 13.72 45.21 -18.96
N TYR A 36 13.23 46.21 -19.71
CA TYR A 36 11.80 46.31 -20.01
C TYR A 36 11.25 45.08 -20.71
N LYS A 37 11.96 44.56 -21.73
CA LYS A 37 11.59 43.32 -22.43
C LYS A 37 11.51 42.12 -21.48
N VAL A 38 12.46 41.94 -20.57
CA VAL A 38 12.48 40.83 -19.64
C VAL A 38 11.39 40.95 -18.57
N VAL A 39 11.23 42.15 -17.97
CA VAL A 39 10.33 42.36 -16.84
C VAL A 39 8.88 42.50 -17.28
N VAL A 40 8.63 43.30 -18.34
CA VAL A 40 7.25 43.64 -18.75
C VAL A 40 6.73 42.70 -19.83
N LEU A 41 7.47 42.51 -20.91
CA LEU A 41 6.99 41.70 -22.03
C LEU A 41 7.07 40.21 -21.77
N ASN A 42 8.18 39.71 -21.24
CA ASN A 42 8.40 38.29 -20.96
C ASN A 42 8.09 37.90 -19.50
N GLY A 43 7.91 38.85 -18.61
CA GLY A 43 7.66 38.64 -17.18
C GLY A 43 6.46 37.73 -16.89
N PRO A 44 5.29 37.96 -17.52
CA PRO A 44 4.14 37.07 -17.34
C PRO A 44 4.42 35.64 -17.78
N LYS A 45 5.13 35.43 -18.91
CA LYS A 45 5.53 34.13 -19.41
C LYS A 45 6.49 33.43 -18.45
N PHE A 46 7.53 34.10 -17.99
CA PHE A 46 8.48 33.53 -17.04
C PHE A 46 7.86 33.19 -15.69
N ARG A 47 6.92 34.03 -15.20
CA ARG A 47 6.15 33.72 -13.98
C ARG A 47 5.26 32.51 -14.14
N SER A 48 4.55 32.38 -15.28
CA SER A 48 3.71 31.22 -15.55
C SER A 48 4.53 29.93 -15.70
N GLU A 49 5.68 29.98 -16.37
CA GLU A 49 6.60 28.87 -16.50
C GLU A 49 7.22 28.47 -15.14
N ALA A 50 7.61 29.44 -14.32
CA ALA A 50 8.08 29.20 -12.96
C ALA A 50 6.97 28.56 -12.11
N MET A 51 5.77 29.14 -12.08
CA MET A 51 4.63 28.56 -11.35
C MET A 51 4.33 27.15 -11.82
N SER A 52 4.25 26.90 -13.12
CA SER A 52 3.96 25.54 -13.64
C SER A 52 5.05 24.51 -13.30
N THR A 53 6.26 24.96 -13.06
CA THR A 53 7.40 24.09 -12.70
C THR A 53 7.48 23.85 -11.20
N TYR A 54 7.25 24.86 -10.40
CA TYR A 54 7.43 24.82 -8.95
C TYR A 54 6.14 24.56 -8.16
N VAL A 55 4.97 24.94 -8.69
CA VAL A 55 3.67 24.72 -8.04
C VAL A 55 2.85 23.75 -8.88
N LYS A 56 2.38 22.68 -8.26
CA LYS A 56 1.54 21.68 -8.94
C LYS A 56 0.37 21.28 -8.09
N LYS A 57 -0.77 21.09 -8.74
CA LYS A 57 -1.94 20.44 -8.12
C LYS A 57 -1.61 18.98 -7.85
N ARG A 58 -1.73 18.57 -6.60
CA ARG A 58 -1.48 17.19 -6.16
C ARG A 58 -2.65 16.64 -5.39
N LYS A 59 -2.83 15.33 -5.49
CA LYS A 59 -3.80 14.61 -4.68
C LYS A 59 -3.32 14.52 -3.25
N ILE A 60 -4.24 14.77 -2.31
CA ILE A 60 -4.06 14.53 -0.88
C ILE A 60 -4.66 13.17 -0.58
N GLU A 61 -3.86 12.27 -0.03
CA GLU A 61 -4.29 10.90 0.24
C GLU A 61 -5.39 10.88 1.31
N SER A 62 -6.47 10.13 1.03
CA SER A 62 -7.49 9.81 2.02
C SER A 62 -6.98 8.77 3.00
N THR A 63 -7.53 8.74 4.20
CA THR A 63 -7.32 7.62 5.12
C THR A 63 -8.21 6.47 4.68
N ARG A 64 -7.60 5.31 4.40
CA ARG A 64 -8.33 4.10 4.03
C ARG A 64 -9.02 3.53 5.27
N GLY A 65 -10.31 3.16 5.14
CA GLY A 65 -11.13 2.59 6.21
C GLY A 65 -10.56 1.28 6.75
N ASN A 66 -10.94 0.92 7.94
CA ASN A 66 -10.51 -0.28 8.64
C ASN A 66 -11.34 -1.50 8.21
N ILE A 67 -10.79 -2.68 8.39
CA ILE A 67 -11.53 -3.95 8.28
C ILE A 67 -11.53 -4.59 9.66
N TYR A 68 -12.72 -4.87 10.17
CA TYR A 68 -12.94 -5.50 11.46
C TYR A 68 -13.45 -6.93 11.31
N SER A 69 -13.12 -7.77 12.26
CA SER A 69 -13.76 -9.07 12.52
C SER A 69 -15.13 -8.89 13.15
N ASP A 70 -15.87 -9.99 13.33
CA ASP A 70 -17.21 -10.00 13.93
C ASP A 70 -17.21 -9.51 15.39
N ASP A 71 -16.13 -9.76 16.13
CA ASP A 71 -15.91 -9.31 17.51
C ASP A 71 -15.37 -7.87 17.63
N GLY A 72 -15.17 -7.18 16.52
CA GLY A 72 -14.63 -5.82 16.46
C GLY A 72 -13.10 -5.71 16.50
N SER A 73 -12.37 -6.83 16.46
CA SER A 73 -10.90 -6.80 16.34
C SER A 73 -10.46 -6.30 14.97
N LEU A 74 -9.35 -5.55 14.92
CA LEU A 74 -8.82 -4.99 13.68
C LEU A 74 -8.12 -6.06 12.85
N LEU A 75 -8.68 -6.41 11.68
CA LEU A 75 -8.05 -7.29 10.70
C LEU A 75 -7.08 -6.54 9.78
N SER A 76 -7.44 -5.31 9.42
CA SER A 76 -6.58 -4.46 8.60
C SER A 76 -6.86 -2.98 8.90
N THR A 77 -5.80 -2.19 9.10
CA THR A 77 -5.87 -0.76 9.43
C THR A 77 -4.80 0.04 8.73
N THR A 78 -4.92 1.35 8.74
CA THR A 78 -3.93 2.28 8.19
C THR A 78 -3.17 2.96 9.30
N LEU A 79 -1.85 2.73 9.36
CA LEU A 79 -0.98 3.35 10.35
C LEU A 79 -0.05 4.37 9.71
N PRO A 80 0.16 5.54 10.35
CA PRO A 80 1.18 6.48 9.94
C PRO A 80 2.56 5.93 10.31
N LYS A 81 3.45 5.85 9.34
CA LYS A 81 4.88 5.63 9.51
C LYS A 81 5.63 6.88 9.06
N TYR A 82 6.89 6.98 9.41
CA TYR A 82 7.68 8.17 9.16
C TYR A 82 9.02 7.81 8.54
N ARG A 83 9.53 8.66 7.66
CA ARG A 83 10.94 8.61 7.21
C ARG A 83 11.66 9.85 7.71
N LEU A 84 12.88 9.65 8.19
CA LEU A 84 13.73 10.74 8.64
C LEU A 84 14.43 11.38 7.47
N GLY A 85 14.18 12.65 7.28
CA GLY A 85 14.94 13.58 6.47
C GLY A 85 15.57 14.67 7.31
N ILE A 86 16.53 15.37 6.75
CA ILE A 86 17.12 16.60 7.29
C ILE A 86 17.15 17.64 6.19
N ASP A 87 16.89 18.89 6.52
CA ASP A 87 17.18 20.07 5.70
C ASP A 87 18.54 20.65 6.06
N PRO A 88 19.62 20.33 5.34
CA PRO A 88 20.95 20.84 5.67
C PRO A 88 21.15 22.31 5.29
N SER A 89 20.29 22.91 4.47
CA SER A 89 20.40 24.31 4.06
C SER A 89 20.21 25.28 5.22
N VAL A 90 19.42 24.88 6.23
CA VAL A 90 19.20 25.69 7.44
C VAL A 90 20.51 25.97 8.19
N TYR A 91 21.47 25.03 8.13
CA TYR A 91 22.78 25.20 8.78
C TYR A 91 23.72 26.20 8.05
N ASN A 92 23.35 26.61 6.83
CA ASN A 92 24.04 27.67 6.08
C ASN A 92 23.36 29.03 6.25
N THR A 93 22.04 29.06 6.43
CA THR A 93 21.23 30.28 6.40
C THR A 93 20.85 30.81 7.78
N ASN A 94 20.76 29.93 8.79
CA ASN A 94 20.35 30.30 10.16
C ASN A 94 21.57 30.23 11.11
N LYS A 95 21.90 31.35 11.78
CA LYS A 95 23.04 31.41 12.70
C LYS A 95 22.91 30.47 13.91
N GLU A 96 21.72 30.35 14.50
CA GLU A 96 21.46 29.47 15.64
C GLU A 96 21.60 27.99 15.22
N ALA A 97 21.02 27.62 14.07
CA ALA A 97 21.15 26.31 13.51
C ALA A 97 22.60 25.93 13.19
N LYS A 98 23.40 26.87 12.67
CA LYS A 98 24.82 26.66 12.39
C LYS A 98 25.62 26.33 13.65
N ILE A 99 25.46 27.11 14.71
CA ILE A 99 26.14 26.89 16.00
C ILE A 99 25.75 25.51 16.57
N LEU A 100 24.46 25.22 16.55
CA LEU A 100 23.93 23.95 17.06
C LEU A 100 24.47 22.75 16.29
N TYR A 101 24.53 22.88 14.96
CA TYR A 101 25.09 21.85 14.06
C TYR A 101 26.56 21.59 14.35
N GLU A 102 27.40 22.66 14.40
CA GLU A 102 28.84 22.56 14.67
C GLU A 102 29.14 21.91 16.03
N LYS A 103 28.27 22.15 17.01
CA LYS A 103 28.41 21.59 18.36
C LYS A 103 28.01 20.12 18.43
N HIS A 104 26.94 19.70 17.73
CA HIS A 104 26.30 18.39 17.96
C HIS A 104 26.32 17.41 16.77
N ILE A 105 26.98 17.75 15.65
CA ILE A 105 26.98 16.88 14.46
C ILE A 105 27.62 15.51 14.72
N ASN A 106 28.69 15.46 15.50
CA ASN A 106 29.36 14.20 15.82
C ASN A 106 28.48 13.31 16.71
N GLU A 107 27.80 13.89 17.68
CA GLU A 107 26.89 13.18 18.58
C GLU A 107 25.64 12.71 17.81
N LEU A 108 25.09 13.52 16.89
CA LEU A 108 24.00 13.14 16.03
C LEU A 108 24.39 11.96 15.12
N ALA A 109 25.55 12.03 14.49
CA ALA A 109 26.04 10.97 13.60
C ALA A 109 26.22 9.64 14.35
N ALA A 110 26.77 9.68 15.57
CA ALA A 110 26.88 8.51 16.43
C ALA A 110 25.51 7.97 16.85
N ALA A 111 24.55 8.83 17.20
CA ALA A 111 23.20 8.43 17.55
C ALA A 111 22.46 7.77 16.35
N LEU A 112 22.60 8.30 15.13
CA LEU A 112 22.04 7.72 13.91
C LEU A 112 22.65 6.35 13.60
N SER A 113 23.99 6.22 13.70
CA SER A 113 24.70 4.96 13.51
C SER A 113 24.21 3.90 14.49
N ASN A 114 24.09 4.22 15.77
CA ASN A 114 23.61 3.30 16.81
C ASN A 114 22.14 2.92 16.62
N PHE A 115 21.32 3.82 16.08
CA PHE A 115 19.90 3.57 15.88
C PHE A 115 19.63 2.72 14.65
N TYR A 116 20.22 3.04 13.51
CA TYR A 116 19.97 2.34 12.23
C TYR A 116 20.85 1.11 12.03
N LYS A 117 22.07 1.13 12.54
CA LYS A 117 23.07 0.03 12.45
C LYS A 117 23.40 -0.41 11.01
N ASP A 118 23.28 0.52 10.06
CA ASP A 118 23.53 0.28 8.63
C ASP A 118 24.77 1.02 8.12
N ARG A 119 25.25 2.01 8.88
CA ARG A 119 26.40 2.85 8.56
C ARG A 119 27.16 3.26 9.80
N THR A 120 28.43 3.62 9.62
CA THR A 120 29.26 4.20 10.68
C THR A 120 28.86 5.65 10.97
N ALA A 121 29.30 6.17 12.12
CA ALA A 121 29.08 7.56 12.47
C ALA A 121 29.73 8.54 11.45
N ASP A 122 30.93 8.20 10.98
CA ASP A 122 31.66 9.02 10.01
C ASP A 122 30.94 9.05 8.66
N GLU A 123 30.38 7.94 8.19
CA GLU A 123 29.57 7.90 6.96
C GLU A 123 28.31 8.74 7.06
N TYR A 124 27.61 8.72 8.22
CA TYR A 124 26.47 9.61 8.45
C TYR A 124 26.86 11.08 8.46
N LYS A 125 27.97 11.42 9.15
CA LYS A 125 28.50 12.77 9.20
C LYS A 125 28.83 13.27 7.79
N GLU A 126 29.63 12.53 7.02
CA GLU A 126 30.02 12.90 5.66
C GLU A 126 28.79 13.07 4.74
N LYS A 127 27.80 12.19 4.85
CA LYS A 127 26.54 12.30 4.09
C LYS A 127 25.83 13.62 4.37
N ILE A 128 25.74 14.05 5.63
CA ILE A 128 25.09 15.29 6.03
C ILE A 128 25.94 16.50 5.61
N GLU A 129 27.26 16.46 5.80
CA GLU A 129 28.17 17.53 5.40
C GLU A 129 28.19 17.73 3.87
N ALA A 130 28.21 16.66 3.09
CA ALA A 130 28.14 16.74 1.63
C ALA A 130 26.82 17.40 1.16
N ALA A 131 25.71 17.09 1.80
CA ALA A 131 24.43 17.72 1.52
C ALA A 131 24.40 19.21 1.95
N LYS A 132 25.01 19.54 3.07
CA LYS A 132 25.19 20.93 3.54
C LYS A 132 26.05 21.73 2.56
N ARG A 133 27.20 21.20 2.12
CA ARG A 133 28.09 21.85 1.12
C ARG A 133 27.36 22.13 -0.21
N SER A 134 26.48 21.22 -0.63
CA SER A 134 25.65 21.40 -1.84
C SER A 134 24.36 22.18 -1.61
N ASN A 135 24.18 22.76 -0.44
CA ASN A 135 23.00 23.55 -0.03
C ASN A 135 21.67 22.87 -0.37
N LYS A 136 21.58 21.56 -0.11
CA LYS A 136 20.34 20.82 -0.33
C LYS A 136 19.31 21.20 0.72
N SER A 137 18.06 21.41 0.28
CA SER A 137 16.93 21.67 1.18
C SER A 137 16.31 20.40 1.77
N TYR A 138 16.73 19.22 1.29
CA TYR A 138 16.28 17.94 1.81
C TYR A 138 17.30 16.84 1.60
N LEU A 139 17.58 16.07 2.65
CA LEU A 139 18.41 14.88 2.64
C LEU A 139 17.67 13.73 3.34
N LEU A 140 17.31 12.71 2.59
CA LEU A 140 16.77 11.47 3.18
C LEU A 140 17.89 10.73 3.92
N ILE A 141 17.73 10.55 5.23
CA ILE A 141 18.74 9.89 6.07
C ILE A 141 18.73 8.38 5.85
N ASN A 142 17.55 7.76 5.96
CA ASN A 142 17.37 6.31 5.77
C ASN A 142 15.99 6.01 5.18
N ASN A 143 15.87 4.89 4.42
CA ASN A 143 14.61 4.45 3.81
C ASN A 143 13.71 3.67 4.79
N ARG A 144 14.24 3.26 5.95
CA ARG A 144 13.48 2.53 6.96
C ARG A 144 12.30 3.37 7.44
N LEU A 145 11.13 2.75 7.47
CA LEU A 145 9.93 3.36 8.03
C LEU A 145 9.96 3.25 9.54
N LEU A 146 9.75 4.37 10.19
CA LEU A 146 9.75 4.54 11.63
C LEU A 146 8.32 4.56 12.15
N ASP A 147 8.09 3.97 13.32
CA ASP A 147 6.86 4.18 14.05
C ASP A 147 6.88 5.48 14.87
N PHE A 148 5.79 5.74 15.59
CA PHE A 148 5.67 6.95 16.39
C PHE A 148 6.67 7.00 17.57
N GLN A 149 6.97 5.86 18.18
CA GLN A 149 7.91 5.80 19.30
C GLN A 149 9.35 6.01 18.81
N GLU A 150 9.71 5.39 17.69
CA GLU A 150 10.99 5.60 17.03
C GLU A 150 11.19 7.05 16.58
N LYS A 151 10.15 7.68 16.02
CA LYS A 151 10.15 9.11 15.71
C LYS A 151 10.42 9.96 16.96
N LYS A 152 9.72 9.66 18.08
CA LYS A 152 9.92 10.36 19.36
C LYS A 152 11.35 10.17 19.87
N LYS A 153 11.89 8.96 19.75
CA LYS A 153 13.28 8.67 20.13
C LYS A 153 14.28 9.48 19.29
N ILE A 154 14.08 9.58 17.98
CA ILE A 154 14.95 10.38 17.11
C ILE A 154 14.90 11.86 17.48
N LEU A 155 13.73 12.39 17.83
CA LEU A 155 13.62 13.79 18.30
C LEU A 155 14.41 14.07 19.58
N SER A 156 14.74 13.06 20.37
CA SER A 156 15.61 13.19 21.55
C SER A 156 17.11 13.16 21.23
N PHE A 157 17.53 13.03 19.97
CA PHE A 157 18.93 13.04 19.60
C PHE A 157 19.54 14.43 19.78
N PRO A 158 20.85 14.54 20.10
CA PRO A 158 21.46 15.75 20.64
C PRO A 158 21.20 17.03 19.84
N LEU A 159 21.31 17.00 18.53
CA LEU A 159 21.04 18.16 17.69
C LEU A 159 19.54 18.52 17.69
N PHE A 160 18.67 17.54 17.61
CA PHE A 160 17.22 17.76 17.51
C PHE A 160 16.60 18.17 18.84
N ALA A 161 17.03 17.56 19.94
CA ALA A 161 16.53 17.88 21.28
C ALA A 161 16.94 19.29 21.77
N ASN A 162 18.10 19.78 21.33
CA ASN A 162 18.63 21.07 21.74
C ASN A 162 18.13 22.24 20.87
N ALA A 163 17.36 21.97 19.82
CA ALA A 163 16.79 22.98 18.94
C ALA A 163 15.44 23.49 19.46
N LYS A 164 15.25 24.82 19.42
CA LYS A 164 13.97 25.44 19.83
C LYS A 164 12.81 25.11 18.89
N SER A 165 13.10 24.73 17.65
CA SER A 165 12.07 24.37 16.66
C SER A 165 12.64 23.44 15.58
N ALA A 166 11.75 22.77 14.84
CA ALA A 166 12.12 21.96 13.68
C ALA A 166 12.88 22.79 12.62
N ASN A 167 12.53 24.06 12.44
CA ASN A 167 13.21 24.96 11.50
C ASN A 167 14.65 25.29 11.89
N VAL A 168 15.00 25.17 13.16
CA VAL A 168 16.39 25.36 13.66
C VAL A 168 17.15 24.04 13.61
N SER A 169 16.49 22.93 13.94
CA SER A 169 17.12 21.59 13.90
C SER A 169 17.31 21.04 12.49
N GLY A 170 16.55 21.53 11.52
CA GLY A 170 16.48 20.98 10.17
C GLY A 170 15.85 19.60 10.09
N VAL A 171 15.26 19.06 11.17
CA VAL A 171 14.63 17.75 11.16
C VAL A 171 13.32 17.78 10.37
N VAL A 172 13.16 16.80 9.47
CA VAL A 172 11.96 16.62 8.65
C VAL A 172 11.49 15.18 8.80
N PHE A 173 10.19 14.99 9.00
CA PHE A 173 9.59 13.65 8.97
C PHE A 173 8.57 13.56 7.86
N ASP A 174 8.86 12.74 6.84
CA ASP A 174 7.87 12.40 5.81
C ASP A 174 6.88 11.40 6.39
N LYS A 175 5.64 11.83 6.56
CA LYS A 175 4.55 10.94 6.97
C LYS A 175 4.11 10.08 5.78
N ILE A 176 4.12 8.76 5.97
CA ILE A 176 3.70 7.78 4.98
C ILE A 176 2.68 6.86 5.64
N ASN A 177 1.48 6.83 5.10
CA ASN A 177 0.49 5.88 5.55
C ASN A 177 0.80 4.50 4.98
N VAL A 178 0.75 3.46 5.82
CA VAL A 178 0.95 2.06 5.43
C VAL A 178 -0.21 1.21 5.88
N ARG A 179 -0.57 0.22 5.09
CA ARG A 179 -1.58 -0.77 5.48
C ARG A 179 -0.94 -1.78 6.42
N TYR A 180 -1.59 -2.03 7.54
CA TYR A 180 -1.10 -2.89 8.60
C TYR A 180 -2.15 -3.93 8.98
N ALA A 181 -1.75 -5.20 9.03
CA ALA A 181 -2.54 -6.32 9.50
C ALA A 181 -2.03 -6.76 10.88
N PRO A 182 -2.77 -6.49 11.97
CA PRO A 182 -2.32 -6.82 13.33
C PRO A 182 -2.04 -8.30 13.55
N PHE A 183 -2.80 -9.18 12.88
CA PHE A 183 -2.66 -10.63 12.96
C PHE A 183 -1.74 -11.22 11.87
N GLY A 184 -0.91 -10.39 11.24
CA GLY A 184 0.10 -10.82 10.27
C GLY A 184 -0.47 -11.49 9.03
N GLN A 185 -0.22 -12.79 8.88
CA GLN A 185 -0.64 -13.56 7.70
C GLN A 185 -2.00 -14.27 7.87
N MET A 186 -2.67 -14.08 9.02
CA MET A 186 -3.97 -14.72 9.27
C MET A 186 -5.03 -14.21 8.29
N ALA A 187 -5.78 -15.13 7.67
CA ALA A 187 -6.77 -14.86 6.62
C ALA A 187 -6.24 -13.96 5.48
N TYR A 188 -4.95 -14.05 5.18
CA TYR A 188 -4.22 -13.11 4.31
C TYR A 188 -4.86 -12.97 2.93
N ARG A 189 -5.33 -14.07 2.34
CA ARG A 189 -5.99 -14.05 1.02
C ARG A 189 -7.46 -13.69 1.09
N THR A 190 -8.09 -13.90 2.24
CA THR A 190 -9.50 -13.57 2.49
C THR A 190 -9.66 -12.09 2.81
N VAL A 191 -8.89 -11.57 3.76
CA VAL A 191 -8.85 -10.13 4.05
C VAL A 191 -8.23 -9.38 2.87
N GLY A 192 -7.13 -9.87 2.35
CA GLY A 192 -6.40 -9.25 1.26
C GLY A 192 -5.31 -8.30 1.73
N TYR A 193 -4.62 -7.71 0.77
CA TYR A 193 -3.52 -6.79 1.02
C TYR A 193 -3.39 -5.75 -0.09
N LEU A 194 -2.67 -4.67 0.22
CA LEU A 194 -2.24 -3.66 -0.72
C LEU A 194 -0.72 -3.65 -0.82
N LYS A 195 -0.21 -3.38 -2.00
CA LYS A 195 1.21 -3.08 -2.19
C LYS A 195 1.50 -1.60 -1.87
N ASP A 196 0.57 -0.72 -2.22
CA ASP A 196 0.61 0.72 -1.95
C ASP A 196 -0.84 1.19 -1.73
N LEU A 197 -1.07 2.11 -0.79
CA LEU A 197 -2.41 2.67 -0.49
C LEU A 197 -3.03 3.41 -1.68
N ARG A 198 -2.22 3.86 -2.64
CA ARG A 198 -2.67 4.51 -3.87
C ARG A 198 -3.18 3.52 -4.91
N GLU A 199 -2.82 2.25 -4.78
CA GLU A 199 -3.27 1.18 -5.66
C GLU A 199 -4.57 0.54 -5.16
N LYS A 200 -5.24 -0.18 -6.05
CA LYS A 200 -6.38 -1.02 -5.70
C LYS A 200 -5.91 -2.23 -4.89
N GLY A 201 -6.74 -2.69 -3.96
CA GLY A 201 -6.52 -3.95 -3.26
C GLY A 201 -6.26 -5.10 -4.23
N LYS A 202 -5.35 -6.00 -3.91
CA LYS A 202 -4.94 -7.05 -4.85
C LYS A 202 -5.88 -8.24 -4.83
N VAL A 203 -6.37 -8.63 -3.66
CA VAL A 203 -7.24 -9.80 -3.45
C VAL A 203 -8.16 -9.58 -2.25
N GLY A 204 -9.12 -10.46 -2.06
CA GLY A 204 -9.97 -10.54 -0.87
C GLY A 204 -10.86 -9.32 -0.68
N ILE A 205 -11.22 -9.06 0.57
CA ILE A 205 -12.07 -7.94 1.00
C ILE A 205 -11.46 -6.60 0.56
N GLU A 206 -10.15 -6.44 0.69
CA GLU A 206 -9.42 -5.24 0.25
C GLU A 206 -9.63 -4.92 -1.24
N ASN A 207 -9.79 -5.93 -2.09
CA ASN A 207 -10.05 -5.73 -3.51
C ASN A 207 -11.55 -5.53 -3.79
N SER A 208 -12.40 -6.34 -3.17
CA SER A 208 -13.84 -6.36 -3.45
C SER A 208 -14.53 -5.08 -2.99
N PHE A 209 -14.09 -4.52 -1.86
CA PHE A 209 -14.62 -3.30 -1.26
C PHE A 209 -13.64 -2.11 -1.36
N ASP A 210 -12.79 -2.13 -2.38
CA ASP A 210 -11.77 -1.09 -2.54
C ASP A 210 -12.35 0.32 -2.65
N LYS A 211 -13.50 0.47 -3.31
CA LYS A 211 -14.18 1.76 -3.51
C LYS A 211 -14.64 2.37 -2.18
N GLU A 212 -15.22 1.54 -1.31
CA GLU A 212 -15.74 1.93 0.00
C GLU A 212 -14.58 2.23 0.96
N LEU A 213 -13.59 1.34 1.00
CA LEU A 213 -12.43 1.44 1.88
C LEU A 213 -11.51 2.60 1.52
N ARG A 214 -11.31 2.91 0.23
CA ARG A 214 -10.34 3.89 -0.24
C ARG A 214 -10.71 5.33 0.13
N GLY A 215 -11.99 5.66 0.21
CA GLY A 215 -12.48 7.02 0.36
C GLY A 215 -12.27 7.87 -0.90
N LYS A 216 -12.24 9.19 -0.72
CA LYS A 216 -12.03 10.15 -1.83
C LYS A 216 -10.77 10.97 -1.57
N PHE A 217 -9.91 11.03 -2.56
CA PHE A 217 -8.73 11.91 -2.50
C PHE A 217 -9.14 13.37 -2.44
N GLY A 218 -8.41 14.13 -1.62
CA GLY A 218 -8.43 15.59 -1.69
C GLY A 218 -7.50 16.09 -2.80
N GLU A 219 -7.51 17.39 -3.01
CA GLU A 219 -6.64 18.06 -3.97
C GLU A 219 -6.17 19.40 -3.40
N GLY A 220 -4.92 19.76 -3.63
CA GLY A 220 -4.35 21.04 -3.19
C GLY A 220 -3.18 21.43 -4.08
N MET A 221 -2.80 22.70 -3.99
CA MET A 221 -1.61 23.21 -4.63
C MET A 221 -0.40 22.94 -3.73
N PHE A 222 0.67 22.45 -4.32
CA PHE A 222 1.90 22.12 -3.62
C PHE A 222 3.09 22.76 -4.32
N GLU A 223 3.93 23.40 -3.53
CA GLU A 223 5.20 23.96 -3.96
C GLU A 223 6.30 22.89 -3.87
N LYS A 224 7.12 22.81 -4.91
CA LYS A 224 8.23 21.88 -4.98
C LYS A 224 9.42 22.43 -4.19
N MET A 225 9.82 21.73 -3.14
CA MET A 225 11.00 22.08 -2.32
C MET A 225 12.29 21.47 -2.86
N ASP A 226 12.23 20.23 -3.36
CA ASP A 226 13.35 19.49 -3.96
C ASP A 226 12.79 18.42 -4.92
N LYS A 227 13.65 17.59 -5.51
CA LYS A 227 13.27 16.59 -6.55
C LYS A 227 12.01 15.80 -6.21
N ASN A 228 11.80 15.44 -4.94
CA ASN A 228 10.67 14.62 -4.50
C ASN A 228 9.89 15.19 -3.29
N THR A 229 10.27 16.34 -2.75
CA THR A 229 9.62 16.93 -1.58
C THR A 229 8.73 18.09 -1.99
N TRP A 230 7.50 18.07 -1.48
CA TRP A 230 6.46 19.05 -1.79
C TRP A 230 5.85 19.56 -0.50
N ARG A 231 5.60 20.86 -0.42
CA ARG A 231 4.95 21.54 0.70
C ARG A 231 3.61 22.11 0.21
N PRO A 232 2.54 22.08 1.02
CA PRO A 232 1.32 22.82 0.69
C PRO A 232 1.65 24.29 0.44
N GLU A 233 1.06 24.87 -0.61
CA GLU A 233 1.26 26.28 -0.93
C GLU A 233 0.55 27.15 0.11
N PRO A 234 1.23 28.14 0.72
CA PRO A 234 0.59 29.07 1.64
C PRO A 234 -0.51 29.88 0.93
N GLY A 235 -1.74 29.82 1.46
CA GLY A 235 -2.89 30.55 0.90
C GLY A 235 -3.77 29.75 -0.06
N ASP A 236 -3.40 28.52 -0.39
CA ASP A 236 -4.31 27.61 -1.09
C ASP A 236 -5.36 27.05 -0.12
N GLU A 237 -6.62 26.98 -0.54
CA GLU A 237 -7.68 26.27 0.18
C GLU A 237 -7.84 24.86 -0.41
N PRO A 238 -7.18 23.84 0.14
CA PRO A 238 -7.21 22.52 -0.43
C PRO A 238 -8.58 21.88 -0.26
N VAL A 239 -9.02 21.13 -1.26
CA VAL A 239 -10.13 20.19 -1.09
C VAL A 239 -9.66 19.06 -0.19
N LEU A 240 -10.22 18.97 1.02
CA LEU A 240 -9.85 17.96 1.99
C LEU A 240 -10.25 16.56 1.53
N PRO A 241 -9.44 15.54 1.81
CA PRO A 241 -9.81 14.16 1.50
C PRO A 241 -10.95 13.67 2.40
N ILE A 242 -11.79 12.80 1.87
CA ILE A 242 -12.83 12.11 2.63
C ILE A 242 -12.33 10.72 2.96
N ALA A 243 -12.28 10.36 4.24
CA ALA A 243 -11.87 9.04 4.69
C ALA A 243 -12.76 7.92 4.11
N GLY A 244 -12.19 6.75 3.91
CA GLY A 244 -12.94 5.56 3.54
C GLY A 244 -13.85 5.07 4.65
N LEU A 245 -14.84 4.26 4.28
CA LEU A 245 -15.74 3.62 5.22
C LEU A 245 -15.05 2.42 5.88
N ASP A 246 -15.33 2.21 7.14
CA ASP A 246 -14.94 1.00 7.85
C ASP A 246 -15.85 -0.17 7.44
N LEU A 247 -15.30 -1.38 7.43
CA LEU A 247 -16.00 -2.60 7.03
C LEU A 247 -15.96 -3.60 8.19
N HIS A 248 -17.11 -4.13 8.57
CA HIS A 248 -17.25 -5.22 9.52
C HIS A 248 -17.49 -6.52 8.78
N SER A 249 -16.57 -7.47 8.92
CA SER A 249 -16.70 -8.81 8.34
C SER A 249 -17.41 -9.76 9.31
N THR A 250 -17.75 -10.94 8.83
CA THR A 250 -18.31 -12.01 9.66
C THR A 250 -17.23 -12.95 10.20
N LEU A 251 -15.97 -12.72 9.86
CA LEU A 251 -14.84 -13.53 10.34
C LEU A 251 -14.69 -13.37 11.86
N ASP A 252 -14.57 -14.49 12.54
CA ASP A 252 -14.24 -14.53 13.96
C ASP A 252 -12.75 -14.89 14.09
N ILE A 253 -11.99 -14.01 14.76
CA ILE A 253 -10.53 -14.15 14.79
C ILE A 253 -10.09 -15.40 15.57
N ASN A 254 -10.82 -15.77 16.61
CA ASN A 254 -10.48 -16.94 17.44
C ASN A 254 -10.77 -18.24 16.66
N ILE A 255 -11.90 -18.30 15.95
CA ILE A 255 -12.23 -19.43 15.10
C ILE A 255 -11.23 -19.54 13.94
N GLN A 256 -10.87 -18.41 13.34
CA GLN A 256 -9.87 -18.36 12.26
C GLN A 256 -8.53 -18.91 12.71
N GLU A 257 -8.03 -18.52 13.90
CA GLU A 257 -6.77 -18.99 14.46
C GLU A 257 -6.78 -20.50 14.69
N ILE A 258 -7.86 -21.04 15.28
CA ILE A 258 -8.01 -22.46 15.51
C ILE A 258 -7.99 -23.21 14.18
N VAL A 259 -8.74 -22.72 13.19
CA VAL A 259 -8.84 -23.35 11.86
C VAL A 259 -7.50 -23.34 11.13
N GLU A 260 -6.80 -22.23 11.13
CA GLU A 260 -5.48 -22.13 10.48
C GLU A 260 -4.46 -23.04 11.15
N THR A 261 -4.44 -23.08 12.48
CA THR A 261 -3.56 -23.96 13.24
C THR A 261 -3.84 -25.45 12.94
N ALA A 262 -5.11 -25.82 12.95
CA ALA A 262 -5.51 -27.20 12.64
C ALA A 262 -5.14 -27.59 11.21
N LEU A 263 -5.41 -26.69 10.26
CA LEU A 263 -5.10 -26.89 8.84
C LEU A 263 -3.58 -27.00 8.61
N PHE A 264 -2.80 -26.15 9.23
CA PHE A 264 -1.35 -26.16 9.15
C PHE A 264 -0.76 -27.46 9.70
N ASN A 265 -1.25 -27.92 10.86
CA ASN A 265 -0.84 -29.20 11.45
C ASN A 265 -1.21 -30.38 10.56
N GLY A 266 -2.41 -30.36 9.96
CA GLY A 266 -2.83 -31.32 8.96
C GLY A 266 -1.91 -31.35 7.75
N MET A 267 -1.57 -30.18 7.20
CA MET A 267 -0.66 -30.08 6.05
C MET A 267 0.73 -30.65 6.37
N LYS A 268 1.27 -30.38 7.53
CA LYS A 268 2.55 -30.96 7.97
C LYS A 268 2.48 -32.48 8.12
N LYS A 269 1.41 -32.98 8.72
CA LYS A 269 1.21 -34.41 8.96
C LYS A 269 1.04 -35.20 7.66
N PHE A 270 0.22 -34.70 6.74
CA PHE A 270 -0.17 -35.42 5.51
C PHE A 270 0.63 -34.98 4.28
N GLN A 271 1.47 -33.96 4.40
CA GLN A 271 2.30 -33.41 3.32
C GLN A 271 1.50 -33.06 2.05
N GLY A 272 0.28 -32.56 2.23
CA GLY A 272 -0.61 -32.13 1.16
C GLY A 272 -0.02 -30.99 0.34
N ARG A 273 -0.43 -30.89 -0.92
CA ARG A 273 -0.04 -29.74 -1.79
C ARG A 273 -0.72 -28.45 -1.34
N TYR A 274 -1.99 -28.53 -1.00
CA TYR A 274 -2.77 -27.46 -0.41
C TYR A 274 -3.94 -28.05 0.40
N ALA A 275 -4.49 -27.24 1.27
CA ALA A 275 -5.70 -27.56 2.02
C ALA A 275 -6.54 -26.30 2.22
N VAL A 276 -7.84 -26.52 2.39
CA VAL A 276 -8.85 -25.47 2.60
C VAL A 276 -9.73 -25.87 3.76
N ALA A 277 -10.09 -24.90 4.58
CA ALA A 277 -11.13 -25.08 5.59
C ALA A 277 -12.04 -23.84 5.62
N ILE A 278 -13.34 -24.08 5.68
CA ILE A 278 -14.38 -23.07 5.78
C ILE A 278 -15.26 -23.42 6.98
N VAL A 279 -15.47 -22.47 7.87
CA VAL A 279 -16.43 -22.60 8.97
C VAL A 279 -17.59 -21.65 8.71
N MET A 280 -18.78 -22.22 8.61
CA MET A 280 -20.02 -21.49 8.36
C MET A 280 -21.00 -21.70 9.52
N GLU A 281 -21.59 -20.61 9.99
CA GLU A 281 -22.70 -20.68 10.95
C GLU A 281 -23.97 -21.14 10.25
N THR A 282 -24.52 -22.27 10.67
CA THR A 282 -25.63 -22.94 9.96
C THR A 282 -26.94 -22.14 10.00
N SER A 283 -27.18 -21.35 11.05
CA SER A 283 -28.41 -20.57 11.21
C SER A 283 -28.47 -19.31 10.35
N THR A 284 -27.30 -18.74 9.99
CA THR A 284 -27.21 -17.46 9.30
C THR A 284 -26.51 -17.54 7.94
N GLY A 285 -25.74 -18.60 7.68
CA GLY A 285 -24.86 -18.72 6.53
C GLY A 285 -23.61 -17.85 6.60
N LYS A 286 -23.34 -17.19 7.73
CA LYS A 286 -22.14 -16.36 7.92
C LYS A 286 -20.88 -17.20 7.91
N ILE A 287 -19.87 -16.79 7.14
CA ILE A 287 -18.55 -17.40 7.16
C ILE A 287 -17.80 -16.86 8.37
N LYS A 288 -17.50 -17.73 9.32
CA LYS A 288 -16.76 -17.40 10.56
C LYS A 288 -15.26 -17.58 10.40
N ALA A 289 -14.81 -18.51 9.58
CA ALA A 289 -13.42 -18.68 9.20
C ALA A 289 -13.28 -19.20 7.78
N LEU A 290 -12.21 -18.77 7.11
CA LEU A 290 -11.83 -19.25 5.78
C LEU A 290 -10.31 -19.27 5.70
N SER A 291 -9.72 -20.45 5.64
CA SER A 291 -8.29 -20.66 5.59
C SER A 291 -7.88 -21.44 4.36
N ASN A 292 -6.78 -21.02 3.74
CA ASN A 292 -6.19 -21.62 2.56
C ASN A 292 -4.68 -21.76 2.79
N ILE A 293 -4.16 -22.97 2.89
CA ILE A 293 -2.74 -23.22 3.09
C ILE A 293 -2.20 -24.07 1.95
N ALA A 294 -1.08 -23.68 1.38
CA ALA A 294 -0.38 -24.40 0.32
C ALA A 294 1.10 -24.51 0.59
N GLN A 295 1.76 -25.49 -0.04
CA GLN A 295 3.22 -25.57 -0.05
C GLN A 295 3.83 -24.31 -0.64
N ASN A 296 4.82 -23.76 0.05
CA ASN A 296 5.59 -22.57 -0.40
C ASN A 296 7.04 -22.68 0.06
N ALA A 297 7.93 -23.00 -0.86
CA ALA A 297 9.36 -23.14 -0.59
C ALA A 297 10.01 -21.85 -0.05
N ASN A 298 9.41 -20.68 -0.33
CA ASN A 298 9.90 -19.40 0.16
C ASN A 298 9.40 -19.06 1.57
N SER A 299 8.49 -19.85 2.13
CA SER A 299 8.02 -19.68 3.50
C SER A 299 8.97 -20.37 4.48
N PRO A 300 9.32 -19.73 5.63
CA PRO A 300 10.15 -20.36 6.66
C PRO A 300 9.58 -21.68 7.19
N THR A 301 8.27 -21.87 7.10
CA THR A 301 7.56 -23.08 7.56
C THR A 301 7.31 -24.09 6.46
N GLY A 302 7.66 -23.78 5.20
CA GLY A 302 7.35 -24.58 4.02
C GLY A 302 5.90 -24.44 3.53
N TYR A 303 5.05 -23.70 4.24
CA TYR A 303 3.62 -23.52 3.93
C TYR A 303 3.22 -22.08 4.14
N SER A 304 2.29 -21.58 3.33
CA SER A 304 1.65 -20.27 3.51
C SER A 304 0.37 -20.15 2.71
N GLU A 305 -0.40 -19.10 2.96
CA GLU A 305 -1.59 -18.77 2.17
C GLU A 305 -1.18 -18.07 0.87
N THR A 306 -0.98 -18.83 -0.21
CA THR A 306 -0.52 -18.31 -1.53
C THR A 306 -1.66 -17.97 -2.46
N TYR A 307 -2.77 -18.69 -2.37
CA TYR A 307 -3.93 -18.59 -3.26
C TYR A 307 -5.22 -18.85 -2.50
N ASN A 308 -6.35 -18.26 -2.90
CA ASN A 308 -7.64 -18.54 -2.30
C ASN A 308 -8.29 -19.72 -3.00
N TYR A 309 -7.87 -20.93 -2.66
CA TYR A 309 -8.40 -22.17 -3.23
C TYR A 309 -9.90 -22.37 -2.94
N ALA A 310 -10.37 -21.86 -1.79
CA ALA A 310 -11.78 -21.98 -1.40
C ALA A 310 -12.74 -21.30 -2.39
N LEU A 311 -12.30 -20.17 -2.98
CA LEU A 311 -13.16 -19.36 -3.83
C LEU A 311 -12.80 -19.44 -5.32
N LEU A 312 -11.57 -19.80 -5.65
CA LEU A 312 -11.05 -19.68 -7.01
C LEU A 312 -10.71 -21.02 -7.67
N GLU A 313 -10.77 -22.14 -6.93
CA GLU A 313 -10.53 -23.47 -7.46
C GLU A 313 -11.85 -24.21 -7.64
N SER A 314 -12.06 -24.79 -8.83
CA SER A 314 -13.18 -25.67 -9.09
C SER A 314 -12.72 -27.12 -9.00
N ARG A 315 -13.46 -27.95 -8.25
CA ARG A 315 -13.21 -29.37 -8.06
C ARG A 315 -14.50 -30.15 -8.14
N ASP A 316 -14.39 -31.41 -8.56
CA ASP A 316 -15.50 -32.33 -8.45
C ASP A 316 -15.85 -32.54 -6.97
N PRO A 317 -17.12 -32.32 -6.57
CA PRO A 317 -17.52 -32.41 -5.17
C PRO A 317 -17.47 -33.84 -4.62
N GLY A 318 -17.39 -34.83 -5.49
CA GLY A 318 -17.40 -36.25 -5.14
C GLY A 318 -18.65 -36.63 -4.36
N SER A 319 -18.51 -37.58 -3.38
CA SER A 319 -19.63 -38.09 -2.59
C SER A 319 -20.39 -37.07 -1.76
N VAL A 320 -19.82 -35.87 -1.55
CA VAL A 320 -20.55 -34.78 -0.85
C VAL A 320 -21.78 -34.35 -1.65
N PHE A 321 -21.72 -34.42 -2.97
CA PHE A 321 -22.86 -34.11 -3.85
C PHE A 321 -24.07 -35.03 -3.65
N LYS A 322 -23.91 -36.27 -3.14
CA LYS A 322 -24.98 -37.17 -2.84
C LYS A 322 -26.01 -36.62 -1.85
N ILE A 323 -25.55 -35.77 -0.91
CA ILE A 323 -26.45 -35.09 0.03
C ILE A 323 -27.44 -34.22 -0.74
N ALA A 324 -26.95 -33.37 -1.65
CA ALA A 324 -27.82 -32.53 -2.49
C ALA A 324 -28.76 -33.38 -3.37
N SER A 325 -28.23 -34.43 -3.96
CA SER A 325 -29.04 -35.36 -4.78
C SER A 325 -30.18 -36.02 -3.99
N LEU A 326 -29.90 -36.48 -2.78
CA LEU A 326 -30.92 -37.12 -1.95
C LEU A 326 -31.90 -36.11 -1.32
N MET A 327 -31.47 -34.88 -1.04
CA MET A 327 -32.39 -33.77 -0.65
C MET A 327 -33.40 -33.53 -1.79
N ALA A 328 -32.93 -33.42 -3.03
CA ALA A 328 -33.82 -33.27 -4.19
C ALA A 328 -34.77 -34.44 -4.36
N VAL A 329 -34.33 -35.70 -4.13
CA VAL A 329 -35.20 -36.88 -4.15
C VAL A 329 -36.28 -36.81 -3.07
N ILE A 330 -35.91 -36.39 -1.87
CA ILE A 330 -36.87 -36.22 -0.75
C ILE A 330 -37.90 -35.16 -1.11
N GLU A 331 -37.46 -34.04 -1.63
CA GLU A 331 -38.34 -32.92 -2.00
C GLU A 331 -39.32 -33.32 -3.11
N GLU A 332 -38.85 -34.03 -4.15
CA GLU A 332 -39.64 -34.43 -5.30
C GLU A 332 -40.66 -35.54 -4.97
N LYS A 333 -40.25 -36.54 -4.18
CA LYS A 333 -41.05 -37.75 -3.91
C LYS A 333 -41.63 -37.85 -2.51
N GLY A 334 -41.25 -36.97 -1.57
CA GLY A 334 -41.65 -37.08 -0.18
C GLY A 334 -41.15 -38.35 0.51
N TYR A 335 -40.08 -38.97 0.03
CA TYR A 335 -39.59 -40.23 0.59
C TYR A 335 -39.05 -40.01 2.02
N PRO A 336 -39.49 -40.89 2.97
CA PRO A 336 -38.88 -40.90 4.29
C PRO A 336 -37.46 -41.50 4.25
N LEU A 337 -36.62 -41.17 5.21
CA LEU A 337 -35.27 -41.76 5.32
C LEU A 337 -35.29 -43.31 5.48
N THR A 338 -36.41 -43.86 5.90
CA THR A 338 -36.67 -45.32 6.00
C THR A 338 -37.00 -46.00 4.67
N LYS A 339 -37.15 -45.23 3.57
CA LYS A 339 -37.39 -45.81 2.21
C LYS A 339 -36.32 -46.84 1.88
N MET A 340 -36.75 -48.04 1.60
CA MET A 340 -35.87 -49.18 1.27
C MET A 340 -35.42 -49.14 -0.20
N VAL A 341 -34.14 -49.39 -0.42
CA VAL A 341 -33.47 -49.40 -1.72
C VAL A 341 -32.68 -50.70 -1.87
N ASN A 342 -32.87 -51.43 -2.91
CA ASN A 342 -32.09 -52.62 -3.20
C ASN A 342 -30.83 -52.24 -4.01
N THR A 343 -29.65 -52.25 -3.39
CA THR A 343 -28.35 -52.00 -4.03
C THR A 343 -27.72 -53.27 -4.61
N GLY A 344 -28.37 -54.44 -4.43
CA GLY A 344 -27.89 -55.70 -4.93
C GLY A 344 -26.51 -56.08 -4.38
N ASN A 345 -25.65 -56.50 -5.28
CA ASN A 345 -24.26 -56.83 -4.97
C ASN A 345 -23.32 -55.61 -5.01
N GLY A 346 -23.85 -54.37 -4.96
CA GLY A 346 -23.07 -53.14 -5.05
C GLY A 346 -22.60 -52.77 -6.44
N GLN A 347 -23.27 -53.30 -7.47
CA GLN A 347 -23.00 -52.98 -8.87
C GLN A 347 -24.29 -52.58 -9.58
N PHE A 348 -24.21 -51.56 -10.41
CA PHE A 348 -25.32 -51.09 -11.21
C PHE A 348 -24.83 -50.61 -12.58
N LYS A 349 -25.35 -51.17 -13.64
CA LYS A 349 -25.08 -50.75 -15.01
C LYS A 349 -25.91 -49.53 -15.35
N TYR A 350 -25.21 -48.47 -15.76
CA TYR A 350 -25.82 -47.21 -16.18
C TYR A 350 -25.24 -46.78 -17.52
N TYR A 351 -26.04 -46.74 -18.55
CA TYR A 351 -25.62 -46.53 -19.95
C TYR A 351 -24.40 -47.41 -20.33
N THR A 352 -23.27 -46.83 -20.65
CA THR A 352 -22.03 -47.53 -21.04
C THR A 352 -21.12 -47.87 -19.86
N GLY A 353 -21.45 -47.35 -18.64
CA GLY A 353 -20.65 -47.53 -17.45
C GLY A 353 -21.23 -48.49 -16.42
N THR A 354 -20.40 -48.88 -15.47
CA THR A 354 -20.84 -49.62 -14.27
C THR A 354 -20.52 -48.81 -13.06
N MET A 355 -21.54 -48.47 -12.27
CA MET A 355 -21.37 -47.81 -10.98
C MET A 355 -21.17 -48.89 -9.92
N THR A 356 -20.20 -48.65 -9.00
CA THR A 356 -19.85 -49.61 -7.96
C THR A 356 -19.85 -48.98 -6.60
N ASP A 357 -20.26 -49.69 -5.59
CA ASP A 357 -20.09 -49.41 -4.19
C ASP A 357 -18.80 -50.07 -3.69
N SER A 358 -18.20 -49.51 -2.63
CA SER A 358 -17.03 -50.10 -1.98
C SER A 358 -17.31 -51.44 -1.31
N HIS A 359 -18.58 -51.64 -0.88
CA HIS A 359 -19.06 -52.86 -0.24
C HIS A 359 -20.52 -53.16 -0.68
N PRO A 360 -20.90 -54.41 -0.91
CA PRO A 360 -22.29 -54.78 -1.17
C PRO A 360 -23.14 -54.54 0.08
N LEU A 361 -24.26 -53.82 -0.07
CA LEU A 361 -25.16 -53.48 1.04
C LEU A 361 -26.50 -54.30 0.98
N GLY A 362 -26.83 -54.88 -0.17
CA GLY A 362 -28.11 -55.53 -0.35
C GLY A 362 -29.29 -54.54 -0.35
N THR A 363 -30.36 -54.86 0.37
CA THR A 363 -31.51 -53.95 0.52
C THR A 363 -31.37 -53.17 1.83
N VAL A 364 -31.23 -51.85 1.74
CA VAL A 364 -30.97 -50.93 2.87
C VAL A 364 -31.90 -49.72 2.80
N SER A 365 -32.06 -49.05 3.92
CA SER A 365 -32.78 -47.77 3.98
C SER A 365 -32.00 -46.62 3.29
N MET A 366 -32.71 -45.58 2.86
CA MET A 366 -32.10 -44.34 2.36
C MET A 366 -31.11 -43.75 3.37
N GLU A 367 -31.41 -43.76 4.67
CA GLU A 367 -30.49 -43.38 5.74
C GLU A 367 -29.16 -44.17 5.64
N ARG A 368 -29.25 -45.49 5.44
CA ARG A 368 -28.05 -46.32 5.30
C ARG A 368 -27.30 -46.07 3.99
N VAL A 369 -28.01 -45.70 2.90
CA VAL A 369 -27.37 -45.26 1.65
C VAL A 369 -26.48 -44.02 1.90
N VAL A 370 -26.98 -43.05 2.66
CA VAL A 370 -26.22 -41.85 3.03
C VAL A 370 -25.02 -42.24 3.91
N ALA A 371 -25.28 -42.96 5.01
CA ALA A 371 -24.26 -43.33 6.00
C ALA A 371 -23.13 -44.19 5.40
N SER A 372 -23.43 -45.02 4.42
CA SER A 372 -22.45 -45.86 3.72
C SER A 372 -21.92 -45.25 2.45
N SER A 373 -22.36 -44.03 2.11
CA SER A 373 -22.01 -43.34 0.86
C SER A 373 -22.18 -44.21 -0.39
N SER A 374 -23.29 -44.98 -0.48
CA SER A 374 -23.56 -45.86 -1.60
C SER A 374 -23.76 -45.08 -2.89
N ASN A 375 -22.97 -45.36 -3.91
CA ASN A 375 -23.13 -44.82 -5.26
C ASN A 375 -24.40 -45.43 -5.92
N VAL A 376 -24.53 -46.75 -5.80
CA VAL A 376 -25.66 -47.53 -6.39
C VAL A 376 -26.98 -47.11 -5.76
N GLY A 377 -27.03 -47.00 -4.42
CA GLY A 377 -28.23 -46.58 -3.72
C GLY A 377 -28.68 -45.17 -4.11
N THR A 378 -27.74 -44.20 -4.12
CA THR A 378 -28.03 -42.84 -4.53
C THR A 378 -28.52 -42.77 -5.97
N MET A 379 -27.84 -43.45 -6.91
CA MET A 379 -28.20 -43.43 -8.31
C MET A 379 -29.63 -44.02 -8.55
N LYS A 380 -29.96 -45.13 -7.89
CA LYS A 380 -31.29 -45.73 -8.00
C LYS A 380 -32.38 -44.83 -7.46
N LEU A 381 -32.16 -44.15 -6.35
CA LEU A 381 -33.12 -43.20 -5.79
C LEU A 381 -33.31 -41.98 -6.72
N VAL A 382 -32.23 -41.44 -7.28
CA VAL A 382 -32.30 -40.34 -8.26
C VAL A 382 -33.05 -40.81 -9.53
N GLN A 383 -32.76 -42.00 -10.06
CA GLN A 383 -33.40 -42.52 -11.22
C GLN A 383 -34.91 -42.79 -10.97
N GLU A 384 -35.28 -43.28 -9.79
CA GLU A 384 -36.69 -43.49 -9.39
C GLU A 384 -37.43 -42.13 -9.26
N ALA A 385 -36.75 -41.10 -8.82
CA ALA A 385 -37.35 -39.79 -8.64
C ALA A 385 -37.51 -39.01 -9.97
N PHE A 386 -36.46 -38.96 -10.78
CA PHE A 386 -36.36 -38.07 -11.95
C PHE A 386 -36.37 -38.82 -13.30
N GLY A 387 -36.34 -40.15 -13.27
CA GLY A 387 -36.30 -40.99 -14.49
C GLY A 387 -34.89 -41.03 -15.12
N THR A 388 -34.78 -41.76 -16.21
CA THR A 388 -33.63 -41.74 -17.11
C THR A 388 -34.00 -40.90 -18.31
N SER A 389 -33.40 -39.72 -18.44
CA SER A 389 -33.47 -38.96 -19.70
C SER A 389 -32.57 -39.56 -20.75
#